data_29bf0b001503f2f973c69c7f8db9149b
#
_entry.id   29bf0b001503f2f973c69c7f8db9149b
#
_cell.length_a   1.000
_cell.length_b   1.000
_cell.length_c   1.000
_cell.angle_alpha   90.00
_cell.angle_beta   90.00
_cell.angle_gamma   90.00
#
_symmetry.space_group_name_H-M   'P 1'
#
loop_
_entity.id
_entity.type
_entity.pdbx_description
1 polymer ?
#
loop_
_entity_poly.entity_id
_entity_poly.type
_entity_poly.pdbx_seq_one_letter_code
_entity_poly.pdbx_strand_id
1 'polypeptide(L)'
;FGVHKAYYAKEKLTQTIFGRKLETPIGPAAGPHTQLAQNIVAAYYAGSRFFELKTVQIMDGAELSACVNKPCILADDECYNCEWSTELYVPQAMAEYIKAWVALFVLAKEYGLGAVDGYQFNMSVGYDLAGIRSEKINHFIDTMMDAKDDATFIECKNWLMEHLDQFEHITKEDIESISPNICNSATISTLHGCPPQEIESIANYLLDEKQLHTF
;
A
#
# COMPACT_ATOMS: atom_id res chain seq x y z
N PHE A 1 -12.90 7.76 13.54
CA PHE A 1 -13.34 6.64 12.71
C PHE A 1 -14.74 6.24 13.10
N GLY A 2 -15.63 5.94 12.14
CA GLY A 2 -17.00 5.47 12.39
C GLY A 2 -17.10 4.02 12.91
N VAL A 3 -16.00 3.39 13.26
CA VAL A 3 -15.95 2.00 13.74
C VAL A 3 -15.92 2.00 15.26
N HIS A 4 -16.98 1.49 15.88
CA HIS A 4 -17.12 1.46 17.34
C HIS A 4 -16.44 0.26 18.01
N LYS A 5 -16.05 -0.76 17.24
CA LYS A 5 -15.36 -1.96 17.76
C LYS A 5 -14.23 -2.36 16.83
N ALA A 6 -13.07 -2.59 17.41
CA ALA A 6 -11.98 -3.20 16.67
C ALA A 6 -12.31 -4.66 16.35
N TYR A 7 -11.84 -5.12 15.21
CA TYR A 7 -11.85 -6.54 14.89
C TYR A 7 -10.64 -7.21 15.56
N TYR A 8 -10.91 -8.28 16.25
CA TYR A 8 -9.89 -9.18 16.79
C TYR A 8 -10.03 -10.53 16.09
N ALA A 9 -8.97 -11.06 15.52
CA ALA A 9 -8.98 -12.39 14.94
C ALA A 9 -9.24 -13.42 16.03
N LYS A 10 -10.39 -14.13 15.95
CA LYS A 10 -10.80 -15.14 16.95
C LYS A 10 -10.14 -16.49 16.74
N GLU A 11 -9.82 -16.79 15.49
CA GLU A 11 -9.18 -18.04 15.08
C GLU A 11 -7.98 -17.70 14.20
N LYS A 12 -6.91 -18.45 14.35
CA LYS A 12 -5.73 -18.33 13.48
C LYS A 12 -6.01 -19.05 12.15
N LEU A 13 -6.99 -18.58 11.41
CA LEU A 13 -7.15 -18.99 10.02
C LEU A 13 -6.04 -18.31 9.23
N THR A 14 -4.93 -18.99 9.03
CA THR A 14 -3.85 -18.50 8.22
C THR A 14 -4.03 -18.99 6.79
N GLN A 15 -4.40 -18.11 5.90
CA GLN A 15 -4.27 -18.33 4.47
C GLN A 15 -2.92 -17.82 4.01
N THR A 16 -2.34 -18.46 3.01
CA THR A 16 -1.09 -17.98 2.39
C THR A 16 -1.39 -17.47 1.01
N ILE A 17 -1.14 -16.18 0.78
CA ILE A 17 -1.26 -15.53 -0.52
C ILE A 17 0.09 -14.89 -0.85
N PHE A 18 0.62 -15.17 -2.03
CA PHE A 18 1.94 -14.66 -2.47
C PHE A 18 3.07 -14.89 -1.46
N GLY A 19 3.05 -16.06 -0.82
CA GLY A 19 4.06 -16.45 0.17
C GLY A 19 3.90 -15.81 1.56
N ARG A 20 2.92 -14.92 1.76
CA ARG A 20 2.63 -14.28 3.05
C ARG A 20 1.38 -14.86 3.69
N LYS A 21 1.41 -14.97 5.00
CA LYS A 21 0.25 -15.40 5.79
C LYS A 21 -0.71 -14.24 5.98
N LEU A 22 -1.99 -14.55 5.91
CA LEU A 22 -3.08 -13.60 6.18
C LEU A 22 -4.02 -14.16 7.24
N GLU A 23 -4.44 -13.33 8.17
CA GLU A 23 -5.46 -13.69 9.14
C GLU A 23 -6.85 -13.74 8.52
N THR A 24 -7.13 -12.86 7.55
CA THR A 24 -8.34 -12.87 6.73
C THR A 24 -7.99 -12.49 5.29
N PRO A 25 -8.62 -13.13 4.29
CA PRO A 25 -8.38 -12.80 2.87
C PRO A 25 -9.27 -11.64 2.38
N ILE A 26 -9.68 -10.75 3.28
CA ILE A 26 -10.61 -9.66 2.99
C ILE A 26 -9.89 -8.35 3.15
N GLY A 27 -10.15 -7.42 2.24
CA GLY A 27 -9.67 -6.06 2.30
C GLY A 27 -10.22 -5.18 1.19
N PRO A 28 -9.92 -3.89 1.23
CA PRO A 28 -10.36 -2.95 0.21
C PRO A 28 -9.62 -3.17 -1.10
N ALA A 29 -10.35 -3.05 -2.21
CA ALA A 29 -9.76 -2.93 -3.54
C ALA A 29 -9.07 -1.57 -3.71
N ALA A 30 -8.22 -1.45 -4.73
CA ALA A 30 -7.53 -0.22 -5.06
C ALA A 30 -8.53 0.91 -5.38
N GLY A 31 -8.39 2.01 -4.67
CA GLY A 31 -9.27 3.16 -4.80
C GLY A 31 -8.80 4.33 -3.95
N PRO A 32 -9.47 5.51 -4.02
CA PRO A 32 -9.12 6.67 -3.19
C PRO A 32 -9.01 6.35 -1.70
N HIS A 33 -9.85 5.44 -1.22
CA HIS A 33 -9.89 4.98 0.16
C HIS A 33 -8.68 4.13 0.59
N THR A 34 -7.81 3.72 -0.32
CA THR A 34 -6.56 3.02 -0.01
C THR A 34 -5.31 3.84 -0.33
N GLN A 35 -5.46 5.15 -0.52
CA GLN A 35 -4.35 6.05 -0.81
C GLN A 35 -3.72 6.63 0.44
N LEU A 36 -4.51 6.93 1.48
CA LEU A 36 -4.02 7.53 2.71
C LEU A 36 -3.83 6.50 3.83
N ALA A 37 -2.77 6.65 4.59
CA ALA A 37 -2.45 5.81 5.74
C ALA A 37 -3.62 5.72 6.73
N GLN A 38 -4.29 6.84 7.03
CA GLN A 38 -5.44 6.86 7.94
C GLN A 38 -6.60 5.97 7.48
N ASN A 39 -6.86 5.88 6.18
CA ASN A 39 -7.92 5.05 5.63
C ASN A 39 -7.57 3.56 5.68
N ILE A 40 -6.30 3.23 5.40
CA ILE A 40 -5.75 1.88 5.53
C ILE A 40 -5.84 1.41 7.00
N VAL A 41 -5.44 2.28 7.93
CA VAL A 41 -5.56 2.03 9.38
C VAL A 41 -7.02 1.79 9.77
N ALA A 42 -7.96 2.60 9.29
CA ALA A 42 -9.38 2.42 9.57
C ALA A 42 -9.91 1.07 9.04
N ALA A 43 -9.52 0.68 7.84
CA ALA A 43 -9.89 -0.60 7.25
C ALA A 43 -9.27 -1.79 8.02
N TYR A 44 -8.01 -1.68 8.46
CA TYR A 44 -7.37 -2.67 9.31
C TYR A 44 -8.12 -2.85 10.64
N TYR A 45 -8.45 -1.74 11.28
CA TYR A 45 -9.20 -1.73 12.53
C TYR A 45 -10.58 -2.41 12.38
N ALA A 46 -11.19 -2.28 11.21
CA ALA A 46 -12.46 -2.94 10.86
C ALA A 46 -12.32 -4.43 10.49
N GLY A 47 -11.09 -4.95 10.33
CA GLY A 47 -10.83 -6.38 10.07
C GLY A 47 -10.20 -6.71 8.72
N SER A 48 -9.89 -5.72 7.90
CA SER A 48 -9.16 -5.95 6.66
C SER A 48 -7.73 -6.42 6.93
N ARG A 49 -7.24 -7.36 6.11
CA ARG A 49 -5.87 -7.87 6.21
C ARG A 49 -5.15 -7.96 4.86
N PHE A 50 -5.88 -7.83 3.77
CA PHE A 50 -5.32 -7.70 2.43
C PHE A 50 -5.70 -6.35 1.86
N PHE A 51 -4.72 -5.53 1.49
CA PHE A 51 -4.93 -4.15 1.05
C PHE A 51 -4.40 -3.98 -0.36
N GLU A 52 -5.28 -3.75 -1.31
CA GLU A 52 -4.87 -3.31 -2.62
C GLU A 52 -4.72 -1.80 -2.60
N LEU A 53 -3.47 -1.33 -2.72
CA LEU A 53 -3.15 0.08 -2.64
C LEU A 53 -3.62 0.82 -3.89
N LYS A 54 -4.00 2.09 -3.74
CA LYS A 54 -4.41 2.91 -4.88
C LYS A 54 -3.33 2.91 -5.95
N THR A 55 -3.76 2.70 -7.19
CA THR A 55 -2.88 2.64 -8.36
C THR A 55 -2.01 3.88 -8.47
N VAL A 56 -0.72 3.68 -8.66
CA VAL A 56 0.22 4.72 -9.06
C VAL A 56 0.49 4.63 -10.56
N GLN A 57 0.73 5.78 -11.17
CA GLN A 57 1.03 5.89 -12.59
C GLN A 57 1.94 7.08 -12.87
N ILE A 58 2.42 7.17 -14.10
CA ILE A 58 3.37 8.21 -14.50
C ILE A 58 2.79 9.63 -14.39
N MET A 59 1.50 9.79 -14.71
CA MET A 59 0.80 11.07 -14.58
C MET A 59 0.38 11.30 -13.13
N ASP A 60 0.51 12.51 -12.66
CA ASP A 60 -0.04 12.92 -11.37
C ASP A 60 -1.51 13.37 -11.48
N GLY A 61 -2.13 13.67 -10.33
CA GLY A 61 -3.54 14.05 -10.28
C GLY A 61 -3.84 15.35 -11.04
N ALA A 62 -2.92 16.31 -11.03
CA ALA A 62 -3.10 17.58 -11.74
C ALA A 62 -3.00 17.39 -13.27
N GLU A 63 -2.02 16.61 -13.73
CA GLU A 63 -1.87 16.24 -15.13
C GLU A 63 -3.10 15.49 -15.64
N LEU A 64 -3.59 14.54 -14.85
CA LEU A 64 -4.76 13.76 -15.20
C LEU A 64 -6.03 14.62 -15.25
N SER A 65 -6.22 15.50 -14.27
CA SER A 65 -7.36 16.43 -14.23
C SER A 65 -7.41 17.37 -15.43
N ALA A 66 -6.26 17.68 -16.03
CA ALA A 66 -6.18 18.49 -17.25
C ALA A 66 -6.60 17.69 -18.49
N CYS A 67 -6.49 16.37 -18.47
CA CYS A 67 -6.77 15.50 -19.62
C CYS A 67 -8.20 14.93 -19.64
N VAL A 68 -8.90 14.92 -18.52
CA VAL A 68 -10.24 14.32 -18.42
C VAL A 68 -11.33 15.35 -18.22
N ASN A 69 -12.49 15.10 -18.85
CA ASN A 69 -13.68 15.88 -18.59
C ASN A 69 -14.24 15.54 -17.20
N LYS A 70 -14.73 16.57 -16.53
CA LYS A 70 -15.29 16.43 -15.16
C LYS A 70 -16.37 15.34 -15.04
N PRO A 71 -16.53 14.72 -13.85
CA PRO A 71 -16.03 15.26 -12.57
C PRO A 71 -14.73 14.60 -12.08
N CYS A 72 -13.65 15.37 -11.98
CA CYS A 72 -12.58 15.08 -11.04
C CYS A 72 -12.83 15.90 -9.77
N ILE A 73 -12.90 15.26 -8.63
CA ILE A 73 -13.00 15.93 -7.34
C ILE A 73 -11.61 15.91 -6.71
N LEU A 74 -11.01 17.08 -6.59
CA LEU A 74 -9.80 17.26 -5.81
C LEU A 74 -10.20 17.48 -4.36
N ALA A 75 -9.81 16.59 -3.50
CA ALA A 75 -10.07 16.67 -2.06
C ALA A 75 -8.77 16.34 -1.34
N ASP A 76 -7.94 17.34 -1.13
CA ASP A 76 -6.57 17.20 -0.61
C ASP A 76 -6.54 16.48 0.73
N ASP A 77 -7.51 16.75 1.59
CA ASP A 77 -7.57 16.18 2.94
C ASP A 77 -8.01 14.72 2.98
N GLU A 78 -8.88 14.33 2.06
CA GLU A 78 -9.50 13.01 2.06
C GLU A 78 -8.98 12.12 0.94
N CYS A 79 -8.22 12.68 0.02
CA CYS A 79 -7.75 12.03 -1.22
C CYS A 79 -8.88 11.33 -1.96
N TYR A 80 -10.05 11.96 -2.00
CA TYR A 80 -11.22 11.41 -2.60
C TYR A 80 -11.36 11.89 -4.03
N ASN A 81 -10.98 11.03 -4.96
CA ASN A 81 -11.19 11.23 -6.38
C ASN A 81 -12.20 10.20 -6.88
N CYS A 82 -13.26 10.66 -7.51
CA CYS A 82 -14.33 9.78 -7.95
C CYS A 82 -13.94 8.84 -9.07
N GLU A 83 -12.84 9.08 -9.79
CA GLU A 83 -12.66 8.34 -11.04
C GLU A 83 -11.25 7.78 -11.30
N TRP A 84 -10.21 8.59 -11.47
CA TRP A 84 -9.15 8.10 -12.32
C TRP A 84 -7.83 7.78 -11.62
N SER A 85 -7.49 8.48 -10.58
CA SER A 85 -6.12 8.41 -10.12
C SER A 85 -5.92 8.97 -8.73
N THR A 86 -4.68 8.98 -8.31
CA THR A 86 -4.26 9.62 -7.10
C THR A 86 -4.17 11.14 -7.30
N GLU A 87 -4.60 11.91 -6.34
CA GLU A 87 -4.31 13.33 -6.23
C GLU A 87 -2.90 13.58 -5.72
N LEU A 88 -2.32 12.58 -5.05
CA LEU A 88 -0.97 12.64 -4.53
C LEU A 88 0.05 12.41 -5.65
N TYR A 89 1.17 13.08 -5.55
CA TYR A 89 2.35 12.70 -6.31
C TYR A 89 2.83 11.31 -5.89
N VAL A 90 3.47 10.57 -6.80
CA VAL A 90 3.96 9.20 -6.51
C VAL A 90 4.80 9.12 -5.22
N PRO A 91 5.74 10.04 -4.92
CA PRO A 91 6.47 10.01 -3.66
C PRO A 91 5.59 10.23 -2.43
N GLN A 92 4.54 11.04 -2.54
CA GLN A 92 3.60 11.25 -1.44
C GLN A 92 2.76 9.99 -1.17
N ALA A 93 2.23 9.36 -2.23
CA ALA A 93 1.50 8.10 -2.12
C ALA A 93 2.39 7.00 -1.51
N MET A 94 3.63 6.89 -1.97
CA MET A 94 4.61 5.96 -1.42
C MET A 94 4.83 6.19 0.08
N ALA A 95 5.00 7.45 0.51
CA ALA A 95 5.16 7.80 1.91
C ALA A 95 3.93 7.40 2.74
N GLU A 96 2.71 7.60 2.21
CA GLU A 96 1.48 7.17 2.90
C GLU A 96 1.41 5.64 3.05
N TYR A 97 1.82 4.89 2.05
CA TYR A 97 1.84 3.41 2.14
C TYR A 97 2.88 2.91 3.14
N ILE A 98 4.05 3.51 3.19
CA ILE A 98 5.10 3.20 4.16
C ILE A 98 4.63 3.51 5.59
N LYS A 99 4.05 4.69 5.82
CA LYS A 99 3.46 5.07 7.11
C LYS A 99 2.37 4.09 7.54
N ALA A 100 1.48 3.72 6.61
CA ALA A 100 0.44 2.74 6.90
C ALA A 100 1.04 1.40 7.33
N TRP A 101 2.04 0.89 6.61
CA TRP A 101 2.72 -0.36 6.91
C TRP A 101 3.26 -0.39 8.34
N VAL A 102 3.99 0.66 8.73
CA VAL A 102 4.53 0.81 10.09
C VAL A 102 3.40 0.97 11.12
N ALA A 103 2.38 1.76 10.82
CA ALA A 103 1.25 1.95 11.73
C ALA A 103 0.47 0.66 11.99
N LEU A 104 0.28 -0.19 10.96
CA LEU A 104 -0.38 -1.49 11.16
C LEU A 104 0.43 -2.43 12.05
N PHE A 105 1.76 -2.41 11.94
CA PHE A 105 2.63 -3.15 12.86
C PHE A 105 2.41 -2.69 14.31
N VAL A 106 2.40 -1.38 14.54
CA VAL A 106 2.14 -0.79 15.85
C VAL A 106 0.77 -1.23 16.38
N LEU A 107 -0.27 -1.11 15.58
CA LEU A 107 -1.62 -1.50 15.97
C LEU A 107 -1.73 -2.99 16.30
N ALA A 108 -1.10 -3.85 15.50
CA ALA A 108 -1.08 -5.28 15.77
C ALA A 108 -0.40 -5.59 17.08
N LYS A 109 0.76 -5.01 17.34
CA LYS A 109 1.59 -5.29 18.51
C LYS A 109 1.04 -4.63 19.78
N GLU A 110 0.79 -3.32 19.76
CA GLU A 110 0.41 -2.54 20.93
C GLU A 110 -0.99 -2.89 21.42
N TYR A 111 -1.94 -3.03 20.51
CA TYR A 111 -3.34 -3.30 20.86
C TYR A 111 -3.75 -4.76 20.69
N GLY A 112 -2.85 -5.63 20.27
CA GLY A 112 -3.14 -7.05 20.07
C GLY A 112 -4.23 -7.31 19.02
N LEU A 113 -4.34 -6.46 18.00
CA LEU A 113 -5.42 -6.57 16.99
C LEU A 113 -5.20 -7.73 16.01
N GLY A 114 -4.01 -8.31 16.00
CA GLY A 114 -3.64 -9.41 15.12
C GLY A 114 -2.14 -9.72 15.20
N ALA A 115 -1.66 -10.64 14.37
CA ALA A 115 -0.24 -10.91 14.22
C ALA A 115 0.44 -9.74 13.46
N VAL A 116 1.67 -9.42 13.85
CA VAL A 116 2.47 -8.35 13.22
C VAL A 116 2.82 -8.63 11.76
N ASP A 117 2.68 -9.87 11.32
CA ASP A 117 2.87 -10.35 9.95
C ASP A 117 1.56 -10.93 9.34
N GLY A 118 0.41 -10.67 9.96
CA GLY A 118 -0.90 -11.23 9.60
C GLY A 118 -1.66 -10.46 8.53
N TYR A 119 -1.04 -9.45 7.90
CA TYR A 119 -1.61 -8.61 6.85
C TYR A 119 -0.65 -8.45 5.67
N GLN A 120 -1.19 -8.02 4.55
CA GLN A 120 -0.41 -7.85 3.32
C GLN A 120 -0.88 -6.62 2.55
N PHE A 121 0.08 -5.91 1.98
CA PHE A 121 -0.15 -4.90 0.96
C PHE A 121 0.16 -5.48 -0.41
N ASN A 122 -0.67 -5.09 -1.37
CA ASN A 122 -0.50 -5.35 -2.78
C ASN A 122 -0.46 -4.01 -3.51
N MET A 123 0.63 -3.73 -4.20
CA MET A 123 0.70 -2.50 -4.99
C MET A 123 -0.13 -2.63 -6.26
N SER A 124 -0.61 -1.51 -6.77
CA SER A 124 -1.25 -1.43 -8.07
C SER A 124 -0.50 -0.43 -8.93
N VAL A 125 -0.06 -0.89 -10.09
CA VAL A 125 0.66 -0.07 -11.07
C VAL A 125 -0.11 -0.05 -12.39
N GLY A 126 -0.12 1.09 -13.04
CA GLY A 126 -0.99 1.24 -14.18
C GLY A 126 -0.45 2.09 -15.31
N TYR A 127 -1.29 2.22 -16.31
CA TYR A 127 -1.20 2.90 -17.58
C TYR A 127 -0.61 2.02 -18.68
N ASP A 128 0.65 2.17 -19.05
CA ASP A 128 1.32 1.38 -20.08
C ASP A 128 2.71 0.91 -19.64
N LEU A 129 3.32 0.04 -20.43
CA LEU A 129 4.65 -0.50 -20.12
C LEU A 129 5.71 0.59 -20.04
N ALA A 130 5.65 1.58 -20.91
CA ALA A 130 6.62 2.68 -20.92
C ALA A 130 6.55 3.51 -19.63
N GLY A 131 5.34 3.81 -19.17
CA GLY A 131 5.10 4.48 -17.89
C GLY A 131 5.56 3.65 -16.69
N ILE A 132 5.23 2.35 -16.68
CA ILE A 132 5.65 1.43 -15.61
C ILE A 132 7.18 1.29 -15.58
N ARG A 133 7.85 1.30 -16.73
CA ARG A 133 9.32 1.28 -16.84
C ARG A 133 9.99 2.63 -16.61
N SER A 134 9.23 3.71 -16.42
CA SER A 134 9.82 5.01 -16.10
C SER A 134 10.62 4.97 -14.79
N GLU A 135 11.63 5.82 -14.68
CA GLU A 135 12.42 5.94 -13.46
C GLU A 135 11.55 6.18 -12.21
N LYS A 136 10.54 7.05 -12.36
CA LYS A 136 9.56 7.38 -11.29
C LYS A 136 8.85 6.14 -10.75
N ILE A 137 8.27 5.32 -11.64
CA ILE A 137 7.50 4.15 -11.24
C ILE A 137 8.41 2.98 -10.84
N ASN A 138 9.55 2.82 -11.48
CA ASN A 138 10.54 1.85 -11.04
C ASN A 138 11.06 2.13 -9.63
N HIS A 139 11.35 3.38 -9.32
CA HIS A 139 11.75 3.79 -7.98
C HIS A 139 10.65 3.45 -6.94
N PHE A 140 9.39 3.73 -7.27
CA PHE A 140 8.26 3.34 -6.43
C PHE A 140 8.23 1.82 -6.19
N ILE A 141 8.28 1.01 -7.26
CA ILE A 141 8.24 -0.45 -7.16
C ILE A 141 9.39 -0.96 -6.28
N ASP A 142 10.61 -0.53 -6.57
CA ASP A 142 11.81 -1.00 -5.87
C ASP A 142 11.78 -0.60 -4.39
N THR A 143 11.31 0.61 -4.07
CA THR A 143 11.15 1.05 -2.68
C THR A 143 10.07 0.27 -1.96
N MET A 144 8.93 -0.01 -2.60
CA MET A 144 7.88 -0.83 -1.97
C MET A 144 8.32 -2.28 -1.75
N MET A 145 9.27 -2.79 -2.53
CA MET A 145 9.89 -4.10 -2.33
C MET A 145 10.96 -4.10 -1.23
N ASP A 146 11.69 -3.00 -1.07
CA ASP A 146 12.71 -2.83 -0.01
C ASP A 146 12.86 -1.36 0.38
N ALA A 147 12.13 -0.94 1.40
CA ALA A 147 12.12 0.43 1.90
C ALA A 147 13.23 0.73 2.92
N LYS A 148 14.23 -0.15 3.08
CA LYS A 148 15.25 0.00 4.15
C LYS A 148 15.99 1.33 4.14
N ASP A 149 16.25 1.89 2.95
CA ASP A 149 16.98 3.13 2.74
C ASP A 149 16.03 4.33 2.47
N ASP A 150 14.72 4.12 2.50
CA ASP A 150 13.74 5.17 2.29
C ASP A 150 13.64 6.10 3.50
N ALA A 151 13.61 7.41 3.24
CA ALA A 151 13.59 8.43 4.28
C ALA A 151 12.35 8.32 5.18
N THR A 152 11.18 8.03 4.62
CA THR A 152 9.92 7.90 5.39
C THR A 152 9.96 6.67 6.30
N PHE A 153 10.51 5.55 5.82
CA PHE A 153 10.64 4.33 6.61
C PHE A 153 11.58 4.54 7.79
N ILE A 154 12.73 5.18 7.54
CA ILE A 154 13.72 5.53 8.56
C ILE A 154 13.12 6.50 9.58
N GLU A 155 12.42 7.55 9.11
CA GLU A 155 11.76 8.55 9.98
C GLU A 155 10.71 7.90 10.88
N CYS A 156 9.86 7.03 10.34
CA CYS A 156 8.87 6.30 11.14
C CYS A 156 9.53 5.47 12.24
N LYS A 157 10.58 4.72 11.92
CA LYS A 157 11.30 3.92 12.93
C LYS A 157 12.00 4.78 13.98
N ASN A 158 12.62 5.87 13.57
CA ASN A 158 13.26 6.80 14.49
C ASN A 158 12.24 7.44 15.43
N TRP A 159 11.09 7.86 14.90
CA TRP A 159 10.01 8.42 15.73
C TRP A 159 9.53 7.41 16.77
N LEU A 160 9.34 6.15 16.39
CA LEU A 160 8.95 5.10 17.34
C LEU A 160 10.02 4.88 18.42
N MET A 161 11.31 4.91 18.05
CA MET A 161 12.40 4.80 19.01
C MET A 161 12.46 5.97 20.00
N GLU A 162 12.23 7.19 19.51
CA GLU A 162 12.22 8.41 20.33
C GLU A 162 11.05 8.47 21.31
N HIS A 163 9.94 7.79 20.96
CA HIS A 163 8.70 7.79 21.76
C HIS A 163 8.38 6.41 22.36
N LEU A 164 9.40 5.57 22.52
CA LEU A 164 9.23 4.20 22.99
C LEU A 164 8.58 4.12 24.38
N ASP A 165 8.79 5.14 25.20
CA ASP A 165 8.19 5.29 26.53
C ASP A 165 6.67 5.49 26.54
N GLN A 166 6.06 5.77 25.38
CA GLN A 166 4.62 5.93 25.21
C GLN A 166 3.90 4.61 24.88
N PHE A 167 4.65 3.53 24.66
CA PHE A 167 4.11 2.21 24.32
C PHE A 167 4.26 1.25 25.49
N GLU A 168 3.25 0.39 25.70
CA GLU A 168 3.27 -0.62 26.75
C GLU A 168 3.82 -1.97 26.26
N HIS A 169 3.61 -2.29 24.98
CA HIS A 169 3.86 -3.61 24.41
C HIS A 169 4.89 -3.64 23.28
N ILE A 170 5.33 -2.50 22.82
CA ILE A 170 6.36 -2.37 21.78
C ILE A 170 7.74 -2.25 22.43
N THR A 171 8.68 -3.06 21.96
CA THR A 171 10.08 -2.99 22.37
C THR A 171 10.97 -2.43 21.26
N LYS A 172 12.22 -2.14 21.59
CA LYS A 172 13.22 -1.73 20.60
C LYS A 172 13.42 -2.79 19.53
N GLU A 173 13.49 -4.05 19.93
CA GLU A 173 13.64 -5.21 19.05
C GLU A 173 12.46 -5.36 18.09
N ASP A 174 11.24 -5.05 18.56
CA ASP A 174 10.06 -5.02 17.70
C ASP A 174 10.20 -3.97 16.61
N ILE A 175 10.61 -2.75 16.95
CA ILE A 175 10.82 -1.67 15.96
C ILE A 175 11.92 -2.07 14.96
N GLU A 176 13.02 -2.64 15.42
CA GLU A 176 14.10 -3.12 14.56
C GLU A 176 13.62 -4.22 13.59
N SER A 177 12.68 -5.05 14.04
CA SER A 177 12.13 -6.17 13.26
C SER A 177 11.11 -5.76 12.20
N ILE A 178 10.63 -4.52 12.16
CA ILE A 178 9.68 -4.06 11.13
C ILE A 178 10.29 -4.30 9.76
N SER A 179 9.59 -5.13 8.96
CA SER A 179 10.07 -5.52 7.64
C SER A 179 10.11 -4.33 6.67
N PRO A 180 11.22 -4.08 5.97
CA PRO A 180 11.27 -3.10 4.90
C PRO A 180 10.58 -3.59 3.61
N ASN A 181 10.29 -4.88 3.49
CA ASN A 181 9.54 -5.42 2.36
C ASN A 181 8.05 -5.18 2.57
N ILE A 182 7.52 -4.12 1.98
CA ILE A 182 6.13 -3.68 2.11
C ILE A 182 5.22 -4.46 1.18
N CYS A 183 5.59 -4.56 -0.10
CA CYS A 183 4.85 -5.32 -1.11
C CYS A 183 5.77 -6.33 -1.81
N ASN A 184 5.23 -7.53 -2.09
CA ASN A 184 5.86 -8.54 -2.94
C ASN A 184 4.94 -8.96 -4.09
N SER A 185 3.86 -8.22 -4.30
CA SER A 185 2.89 -8.47 -5.35
C SER A 185 2.35 -7.17 -5.95
N ALA A 186 1.89 -7.26 -7.18
CA ALA A 186 1.33 -6.12 -7.91
C ALA A 186 0.12 -6.52 -8.74
N THR A 187 -0.91 -5.68 -8.75
CA THR A 187 -2.00 -5.72 -9.74
C THR A 187 -1.64 -4.84 -10.93
N ILE A 188 -1.93 -5.34 -12.13
CA ILE A 188 -1.83 -4.57 -13.36
C ILE A 188 -3.14 -3.81 -13.56
N SER A 189 -3.09 -2.49 -13.46
CA SER A 189 -4.23 -1.61 -13.67
C SER A 189 -4.09 -0.90 -15.01
N THR A 190 -4.62 -1.48 -16.06
CA THR A 190 -4.57 -0.91 -17.40
C THR A 190 -5.82 -0.11 -17.74
N LEU A 191 -5.70 0.82 -18.69
CA LEU A 191 -6.86 1.53 -19.24
C LEU A 191 -7.71 0.59 -20.09
N HIS A 192 -8.99 0.92 -20.23
CA HIS A 192 -9.88 0.26 -21.18
C HIS A 192 -9.30 0.32 -22.58
N GLY A 193 -9.23 -0.84 -23.25
CA GLY A 193 -8.67 -0.93 -24.60
C GLY A 193 -7.18 -1.22 -24.66
N CYS A 194 -6.50 -1.43 -23.55
CA CYS A 194 -5.11 -1.91 -23.57
C CYS A 194 -5.02 -3.24 -24.33
N PRO A 195 -4.17 -3.36 -25.37
CA PRO A 195 -4.05 -4.59 -26.14
C PRO A 195 -3.55 -5.76 -25.25
N PRO A 196 -4.02 -6.99 -25.48
CA PRO A 196 -3.54 -8.18 -24.72
C PRO A 196 -2.03 -8.35 -24.74
N GLN A 197 -1.37 -8.00 -25.84
CA GLN A 197 0.09 -8.08 -25.99
C GLN A 197 0.82 -7.08 -25.05
N GLU A 198 0.24 -5.91 -24.83
CA GLU A 198 0.76 -4.92 -23.89
C GLU A 198 0.62 -5.44 -22.45
N ILE A 199 -0.54 -6.02 -22.10
CA ILE A 199 -0.77 -6.62 -20.78
C ILE A 199 0.22 -7.75 -20.53
N GLU A 200 0.44 -8.62 -21.53
CA GLU A 200 1.44 -9.70 -21.45
C GLU A 200 2.86 -9.13 -21.22
N SER A 201 3.22 -8.07 -21.93
CA SER A 201 4.53 -7.43 -21.79
C SER A 201 4.72 -6.81 -20.40
N ILE A 202 3.67 -6.18 -19.84
CA ILE A 202 3.69 -5.64 -18.47
C ILE A 202 3.81 -6.79 -17.46
N ALA A 203 3.03 -7.85 -17.64
CA ALA A 203 3.09 -9.02 -16.76
C ALA A 203 4.48 -9.65 -16.74
N ASN A 204 5.07 -9.89 -17.92
CA ASN A 204 6.42 -10.43 -18.03
C ASN A 204 7.47 -9.53 -17.37
N TYR A 205 7.36 -8.21 -17.54
CA TYR A 205 8.25 -7.26 -16.87
C TYR A 205 8.18 -7.40 -15.35
N LEU A 206 6.98 -7.41 -14.78
CA LEU A 206 6.79 -7.49 -13.34
C LEU A 206 7.19 -8.86 -12.78
N LEU A 207 6.87 -9.95 -13.49
CA LEU A 207 7.19 -11.31 -13.06
C LEU A 207 8.67 -11.63 -13.22
N ASP A 208 9.25 -11.36 -14.38
CA ASP A 208 10.59 -11.84 -14.74
C ASP A 208 11.68 -10.87 -14.33
N GLU A 209 11.49 -9.56 -14.56
CA GLU A 209 12.51 -8.55 -14.25
C GLU A 209 12.39 -8.05 -12.80
N LYS A 210 11.17 -7.83 -12.30
CA LYS A 210 10.94 -7.36 -10.91
C LYS A 210 10.71 -8.49 -9.91
N GLN A 211 10.46 -9.71 -10.36
CA GLN A 211 10.18 -10.89 -9.51
C GLN A 211 9.00 -10.68 -8.56
N LEU A 212 8.00 -9.93 -9.00
CA LEU A 212 6.77 -9.67 -8.27
C LEU A 212 5.71 -10.72 -8.62
N HIS A 213 4.98 -11.19 -7.62
CA HIS A 213 3.74 -11.90 -7.87
C HIS A 213 2.75 -10.92 -8.52
N THR A 214 2.27 -11.26 -9.72
CA THR A 214 1.45 -10.35 -10.55
C THR A 214 0.16 -11.02 -10.98
N PHE A 215 -0.95 -10.26 -11.01
CA PHE A 215 -2.27 -10.69 -11.45
C PHE A 215 -3.10 -9.54 -12.03
#